data_fd6d03786f5284abc5880bfbec39bdb7
#
_entry.id   fd6d03786f5284abc5880bfbec39bdb7
#
_cell.length_a   1.000
_cell.length_b   1.000
_cell.length_c   1.000
_cell.angle_alpha   90.00
_cell.angle_beta   90.00
_cell.angle_gamma   90.00
#
_symmetry.space_group_name_H-M   'P 1'
#
loop_
_entity.id
_entity.type
_entity.pdbx_description
1 polymer ?
#
loop_
_entity_poly.entity_id
_entity_poly.type
_entity_poly.pdbx_seq_one_letter_code
_entity_poly.pdbx_strand_id
1 'polypeptide(L)'
;MNTQHTNLPEHKKVDWMITLVPLTIIIVLCILFFCMPDQSNAVISQIRFFLGDTLGSYYLIIGLGVFLLSIFIASSKYGNIVLGGKNEKPKYSFFSWGAMMFTAGLAADILFYSFSEWILYATDPHIAELGSIQDWASVYPIFHWSLIPWGFYLVLAAAFGFMLHVRKRERQKYSEACRPLLGKYTDGFAGRLIDLLAVFALLAGTATTFSLATPLMASAINELFHVNIDSSILTIIILIITCIVYTYSLLHGFKGISFLAKACIYLFFGLLAFVLLFGGEAKYIIETGISSLGRMVQNFFELATFTDPQRTTSFPQNWTIFYWAYWMVWCVAAPFFIGNISKGRTVRQTILGGYAFGVGSTIVSFIILGNYSLGKQISGAAEIGRASCRE
;
A
#
# COMPACT_ATOMS: atom_id res chain seq x y z
N MET A 1 -34.21 32.26 -32.88
CA MET A 1 -32.73 32.13 -33.06
C MET A 1 -32.13 32.23 -31.67
N ASN A 2 -31.97 31.10 -30.99
CA ASN A 2 -31.29 30.99 -29.69
C ASN A 2 -29.91 30.43 -29.93
N THR A 3 -28.91 31.30 -29.88
CA THR A 3 -27.49 30.92 -29.89
C THR A 3 -27.16 30.27 -28.56
N GLN A 4 -27.11 28.94 -28.55
CA GLN A 4 -26.46 28.20 -27.47
C GLN A 4 -24.96 28.50 -27.54
N HIS A 5 -24.48 29.32 -26.61
CA HIS A 5 -23.06 29.38 -26.29
C HIS A 5 -22.62 28.02 -25.76
N THR A 6 -22.00 27.20 -26.60
CA THR A 6 -21.22 26.04 -26.18
C THR A 6 -20.01 26.58 -25.42
N ASN A 7 -20.11 26.60 -24.10
CA ASN A 7 -18.95 26.80 -23.24
C ASN A 7 -18.03 25.59 -23.45
N LEU A 8 -16.96 25.79 -24.21
CA LEU A 8 -15.82 24.87 -24.27
C LEU A 8 -15.30 24.70 -22.83
N PRO A 9 -14.93 23.47 -22.42
CA PRO A 9 -14.41 23.24 -21.09
C PRO A 9 -13.18 24.12 -20.89
N GLU A 10 -13.21 25.00 -19.88
CA GLU A 10 -12.02 25.73 -19.43
C GLU A 10 -10.88 24.74 -19.29
N HIS A 11 -9.82 24.93 -20.03
CA HIS A 11 -8.57 24.19 -19.85
C HIS A 11 -8.17 24.32 -18.39
N LYS A 12 -8.29 23.23 -17.62
CA LYS A 12 -7.89 23.21 -16.22
C LYS A 12 -6.40 23.54 -16.18
N LYS A 13 -6.08 24.75 -15.74
CA LYS A 13 -4.68 25.20 -15.64
C LYS A 13 -3.94 24.29 -14.65
N VAL A 14 -2.77 23.85 -15.05
CA VAL A 14 -1.86 23.10 -14.18
C VAL A 14 -1.51 23.97 -12.98
N ASP A 15 -1.63 23.42 -11.76
CA ASP A 15 -1.18 24.09 -10.55
C ASP A 15 0.35 23.89 -10.42
N TRP A 16 1.09 24.82 -11.03
CA TRP A 16 2.55 24.74 -11.10
C TRP A 16 3.21 24.70 -9.72
N MET A 17 2.62 25.34 -8.70
CA MET A 17 3.17 25.33 -7.35
C MET A 17 3.12 23.92 -6.75
N ILE A 18 1.98 23.25 -6.87
CA ILE A 18 1.81 21.86 -6.36
C ILE A 18 2.66 20.88 -7.16
N THR A 19 2.98 21.19 -8.41
CA THR A 19 3.80 20.31 -9.27
C THR A 19 5.29 20.53 -9.06
N LEU A 20 5.75 21.80 -9.12
CA LEU A 20 7.18 22.11 -9.15
C LEU A 20 7.82 22.09 -7.76
N VAL A 21 7.11 22.49 -6.69
CA VAL A 21 7.70 22.54 -5.36
C VAL A 21 8.15 21.15 -4.88
N PRO A 22 7.28 20.09 -4.90
CA PRO A 22 7.72 18.75 -4.53
C PRO A 22 8.85 18.22 -5.41
N LEU A 23 8.75 18.42 -6.72
CA LEU A 23 9.78 17.98 -7.66
C LEU A 23 11.14 18.63 -7.36
N THR A 24 11.17 19.94 -7.15
CA THR A 24 12.41 20.67 -6.82
C THR A 24 13.01 20.17 -5.51
N ILE A 25 12.18 19.96 -4.47
CA ILE A 25 12.66 19.47 -3.17
C ILE A 25 13.25 18.06 -3.32
N ILE A 26 12.60 17.17 -4.06
CA ILE A 26 13.13 15.82 -4.30
C ILE A 26 14.47 15.88 -5.04
N ILE A 27 14.59 16.71 -6.09
CA ILE A 27 15.86 16.87 -6.80
C ILE A 27 16.96 17.39 -5.87
N VAL A 28 16.66 18.38 -5.05
CA VAL A 28 17.62 18.91 -4.06
C VAL A 28 18.02 17.82 -3.06
N LEU A 29 17.04 17.04 -2.54
CA LEU A 29 17.34 15.93 -1.63
C LEU A 29 18.22 14.86 -2.30
N CYS A 30 17.95 14.49 -3.56
CA CYS A 30 18.78 13.55 -4.30
C CYS A 30 20.23 14.07 -4.46
N ILE A 31 20.40 15.36 -4.78
CA ILE A 31 21.72 15.98 -4.88
C ILE A 31 22.43 15.94 -3.53
N LEU A 32 21.74 16.29 -2.42
CA LEU A 32 22.32 16.26 -1.07
C LEU A 32 22.72 14.83 -0.67
N PHE A 33 21.89 13.84 -0.94
CA PHE A 33 22.20 12.43 -0.62
C PHE A 33 23.40 11.91 -1.43
N PHE A 34 23.54 12.36 -2.66
CA PHE A 34 24.67 11.99 -3.50
C PHE A 34 25.97 12.70 -3.07
N CYS A 35 25.88 14.00 -2.77
CA CYS A 35 27.06 14.81 -2.42
C CYS A 35 27.51 14.64 -0.97
N MET A 36 26.59 14.31 -0.05
CA MET A 36 26.83 14.26 1.40
C MET A 36 26.19 13.01 2.03
N PRO A 37 26.58 11.79 1.63
CA PRO A 37 25.88 10.55 2.03
C PRO A 37 25.89 10.34 3.56
N ASP A 38 27.02 10.53 4.23
CA ASP A 38 27.14 10.27 5.68
C ASP A 38 26.27 11.24 6.50
N GLN A 39 26.32 12.54 6.17
CA GLN A 39 25.50 13.55 6.85
C GLN A 39 24.00 13.33 6.58
N SER A 40 23.66 12.98 5.35
CA SER A 40 22.30 12.67 4.95
C SER A 40 21.75 11.45 5.70
N ASN A 41 22.54 10.38 5.79
CA ASN A 41 22.19 9.18 6.56
C ASN A 41 22.01 9.51 8.06
N ALA A 42 22.88 10.33 8.64
CA ALA A 42 22.75 10.74 10.03
C ALA A 42 21.44 11.50 10.30
N VAL A 43 21.11 12.47 9.42
CA VAL A 43 19.85 13.24 9.54
C VAL A 43 18.63 12.35 9.34
N ILE A 44 18.63 11.48 8.33
CA ILE A 44 17.50 10.55 8.08
C ILE A 44 17.33 9.61 9.27
N SER A 45 18.40 9.09 9.84
CA SER A 45 18.35 8.20 11.00
C SER A 45 17.75 8.90 12.22
N GLN A 46 18.10 10.17 12.47
CA GLN A 46 17.48 10.97 13.52
C GLN A 46 15.99 11.20 13.29
N ILE A 47 15.60 11.55 12.05
CA ILE A 47 14.19 11.73 11.68
C ILE A 47 13.43 10.40 11.83
N ARG A 48 14.01 9.29 11.37
CA ARG A 48 13.42 7.95 11.53
C ARG A 48 13.23 7.60 13.00
N PHE A 49 14.25 7.84 13.83
CA PHE A 49 14.17 7.60 15.28
C PHE A 49 13.06 8.46 15.90
N PHE A 50 13.01 9.76 15.61
CA PHE A 50 11.96 10.63 16.14
C PHE A 50 10.55 10.17 15.71
N LEU A 51 10.36 9.87 14.45
CA LEU A 51 9.04 9.44 13.94
C LEU A 51 8.67 8.03 14.39
N GLY A 52 9.59 7.07 14.30
CA GLY A 52 9.31 5.66 14.54
C GLY A 52 9.41 5.25 16.01
N ASP A 53 10.28 5.88 16.79
CA ASP A 53 10.48 5.57 18.21
C ASP A 53 9.73 6.56 19.12
N THR A 54 10.09 7.85 19.07
CA THR A 54 9.50 8.86 19.95
C THR A 54 8.00 9.03 19.74
N LEU A 55 7.56 9.05 18.48
CA LEU A 55 6.13 9.13 18.11
C LEU A 55 5.49 7.77 17.81
N GLY A 56 6.22 6.67 17.99
CA GLY A 56 5.81 5.34 17.59
C GLY A 56 4.46 4.91 18.16
N SER A 57 4.20 5.16 19.44
CA SER A 57 2.94 4.80 20.09
C SER A 57 1.72 5.48 19.46
N TYR A 58 1.88 6.68 18.88
CA TYR A 58 0.77 7.35 18.18
C TYR A 58 0.35 6.60 16.92
N TYR A 59 1.29 5.98 16.19
CA TYR A 59 0.96 5.16 15.01
C TYR A 59 0.12 3.94 15.41
N LEU A 60 0.45 3.29 16.53
CA LEU A 60 -0.32 2.14 17.02
C LEU A 60 -1.72 2.56 17.45
N ILE A 61 -1.85 3.66 18.22
CA ILE A 61 -3.14 4.20 18.65
C ILE A 61 -3.99 4.60 17.44
N ILE A 62 -3.42 5.33 16.48
CA ILE A 62 -4.13 5.75 15.26
C ILE A 62 -4.52 4.52 14.44
N GLY A 63 -3.62 3.55 14.27
CA GLY A 63 -3.88 2.34 13.50
C GLY A 63 -5.07 1.56 14.04
N LEU A 64 -5.02 1.19 15.31
CA LEU A 64 -6.11 0.48 15.97
C LEU A 64 -7.38 1.34 16.03
N GLY A 65 -7.25 2.63 16.32
CA GLY A 65 -8.37 3.57 16.40
C GLY A 65 -9.10 3.71 15.06
N VAL A 66 -8.37 3.82 13.95
CA VAL A 66 -8.97 3.93 12.60
C VAL A 66 -9.64 2.61 12.19
N PHE A 67 -9.04 1.46 12.52
CA PHE A 67 -9.68 0.17 12.32
C PHE A 67 -11.03 0.10 13.07
N LEU A 68 -11.04 0.38 14.37
CA LEU A 68 -12.26 0.38 15.18
C LEU A 68 -13.28 1.41 14.67
N LEU A 69 -12.84 2.60 14.26
CA LEU A 69 -13.68 3.61 13.65
C LEU A 69 -14.33 3.10 12.35
N SER A 70 -13.59 2.37 11.51
CA SER A 70 -14.13 1.81 10.29
C SER A 70 -15.28 0.82 10.57
N ILE A 71 -15.09 -0.06 11.55
CA ILE A 71 -16.11 -1.02 12.00
C ILE A 71 -17.32 -0.28 12.59
N PHE A 72 -17.08 0.75 13.42
CA PHE A 72 -18.14 1.58 13.98
C PHE A 72 -18.96 2.25 12.87
N ILE A 73 -18.32 2.87 11.88
CA ILE A 73 -19.01 3.50 10.75
C ILE A 73 -19.84 2.47 9.97
N ALA A 74 -19.23 1.31 9.65
CA ALA A 74 -19.92 0.26 8.91
C ALA A 74 -21.13 -0.31 9.68
N SER A 75 -21.04 -0.44 11.00
CA SER A 75 -22.09 -0.99 11.85
C SER A 75 -23.19 0.02 12.21
N SER A 76 -22.89 1.31 12.16
CA SER A 76 -23.79 2.39 12.54
C SER A 76 -24.81 2.74 11.44
N LYS A 77 -25.70 3.69 11.77
CA LYS A 77 -26.63 4.30 10.79
C LYS A 77 -25.92 4.98 9.61
N TYR A 78 -24.70 5.46 9.79
CA TYR A 78 -23.89 6.08 8.75
C TYR A 78 -23.49 5.09 7.66
N GLY A 79 -23.36 3.82 8.01
CA GLY A 79 -23.12 2.73 7.06
C GLY A 79 -24.20 2.58 5.98
N ASN A 80 -25.42 3.05 6.22
CA ASN A 80 -26.54 2.97 5.27
C ASN A 80 -26.53 4.12 4.23
N ILE A 81 -25.65 5.12 4.37
CA ILE A 81 -25.55 6.21 3.40
C ILE A 81 -25.09 5.65 2.05
N VAL A 82 -25.90 5.92 0.99
CA VAL A 82 -25.57 5.54 -0.37
C VAL A 82 -24.67 6.61 -0.99
N LEU A 83 -23.53 6.22 -1.53
CA LEU A 83 -22.62 7.12 -2.23
C LEU A 83 -23.21 7.53 -3.58
N GLY A 84 -23.81 8.71 -3.64
CA GLY A 84 -24.50 9.24 -4.82
C GLY A 84 -25.94 9.67 -4.57
N GLY A 85 -26.56 9.18 -3.53
CA GLY A 85 -27.95 9.52 -3.13
C GLY A 85 -28.86 8.30 -3.06
N LYS A 86 -30.07 8.47 -2.49
CA LYS A 86 -30.95 7.36 -2.12
C LYS A 86 -31.31 6.38 -3.27
N ASN A 87 -31.41 6.90 -4.49
CA ASN A 87 -31.83 6.12 -5.67
C ASN A 87 -30.67 5.82 -6.63
N GLU A 88 -29.44 6.13 -6.24
CA GLU A 88 -28.27 5.88 -7.10
C GLU A 88 -27.99 4.39 -7.18
N LYS A 89 -27.91 3.86 -8.40
CA LYS A 89 -27.56 2.45 -8.63
C LYS A 89 -26.05 2.29 -8.68
N PRO A 90 -25.52 1.13 -8.23
CA PRO A 90 -24.10 0.83 -8.35
C PRO A 90 -23.60 0.98 -9.79
N LYS A 91 -22.52 1.75 -9.98
CA LYS A 91 -21.89 1.99 -11.28
C LYS A 91 -21.33 0.68 -11.89
N TYR A 92 -20.87 -0.23 -11.03
CA TYR A 92 -20.26 -1.50 -11.42
C TYR A 92 -21.03 -2.67 -10.82
N SER A 93 -21.06 -3.82 -11.51
CA SER A 93 -21.57 -5.06 -10.94
C SER A 93 -20.82 -5.42 -9.66
N PHE A 94 -21.38 -6.28 -8.81
CA PHE A 94 -20.72 -6.69 -7.56
C PHE A 94 -19.36 -7.35 -7.83
N PHE A 95 -19.31 -8.24 -8.82
CA PHE A 95 -18.08 -8.93 -9.21
C PHE A 95 -17.01 -7.97 -9.74
N SER A 96 -17.36 -7.06 -10.67
CA SER A 96 -16.40 -6.10 -11.22
C SER A 96 -15.88 -5.14 -10.15
N TRP A 97 -16.74 -4.70 -9.25
CA TRP A 97 -16.36 -3.84 -8.14
C TRP A 97 -15.45 -4.58 -7.14
N GLY A 98 -15.80 -5.83 -6.78
CA GLY A 98 -14.97 -6.67 -5.92
C GLY A 98 -13.59 -6.95 -6.54
N ALA A 99 -13.54 -7.22 -7.85
CA ALA A 99 -12.27 -7.37 -8.57
C ALA A 99 -11.42 -6.09 -8.52
N MET A 100 -12.01 -4.91 -8.72
CA MET A 100 -11.29 -3.63 -8.60
C MET A 100 -10.83 -3.37 -7.17
N MET A 101 -11.61 -3.74 -6.14
CA MET A 101 -11.17 -3.68 -4.74
C MET A 101 -9.99 -4.61 -4.47
N PHE A 102 -10.08 -5.84 -4.96
CA PHE A 102 -9.02 -6.84 -4.85
C PHE A 102 -7.71 -6.32 -5.45
N THR A 103 -7.80 -5.69 -6.62
CA THR A 103 -6.63 -5.16 -7.32
C THR A 103 -6.09 -3.86 -6.74
N ALA A 104 -6.88 -3.13 -5.97
CA ALA A 104 -6.41 -1.93 -5.28
C ALA A 104 -5.31 -2.24 -4.23
N GLY A 105 -5.26 -3.49 -3.76
CA GLY A 105 -4.20 -3.96 -2.87
C GLY A 105 -3.00 -4.59 -3.58
N LEU A 106 -3.06 -4.78 -4.90
CA LEU A 106 -1.97 -5.41 -5.64
C LEU A 106 -0.99 -4.35 -6.15
N ALA A 107 0.13 -4.23 -5.48
CA ALA A 107 1.25 -3.38 -5.86
C ALA A 107 2.54 -4.23 -5.98
N ALA A 108 3.59 -3.67 -6.56
CA ALA A 108 4.89 -4.30 -6.64
C ALA A 108 5.45 -4.65 -5.25
N ASP A 109 5.12 -3.83 -4.25
CA ASP A 109 5.48 -4.06 -2.85
C ASP A 109 4.92 -5.37 -2.30
N ILE A 110 3.67 -5.71 -2.66
CA ILE A 110 3.06 -6.99 -2.24
C ILE A 110 3.85 -8.16 -2.82
N LEU A 111 4.29 -8.06 -4.07
CA LEU A 111 5.10 -9.11 -4.67
C LEU A 111 6.43 -9.29 -3.93
N PHE A 112 7.10 -8.18 -3.62
CA PHE A 112 8.36 -8.20 -2.88
C PHE A 112 8.17 -8.73 -1.45
N TYR A 113 7.33 -8.09 -0.66
CA TYR A 113 7.16 -8.41 0.77
C TYR A 113 6.50 -9.76 1.00
N SER A 114 5.58 -10.19 0.14
CA SER A 114 4.94 -11.48 0.32
C SER A 114 5.91 -12.66 0.24
N PHE A 115 6.98 -12.56 -0.55
CA PHE A 115 8.04 -13.58 -0.58
C PHE A 115 9.06 -13.43 0.54
N SER A 116 9.38 -12.19 0.96
CA SER A 116 10.60 -11.91 1.72
C SER A 116 10.37 -11.43 3.15
N GLU A 117 9.17 -10.92 3.50
CA GLU A 117 8.97 -10.27 4.79
C GLU A 117 9.21 -11.18 6.00
N TRP A 118 8.82 -12.45 5.91
CA TRP A 118 9.08 -13.41 6.97
C TRP A 118 10.58 -13.57 7.28
N ILE A 119 11.47 -13.37 6.28
CA ILE A 119 12.92 -13.46 6.43
C ILE A 119 13.41 -12.38 7.38
N LEU A 120 12.85 -11.16 7.28
CA LEU A 120 13.19 -10.02 8.12
C LEU A 120 12.91 -10.30 9.60
N TYR A 121 11.93 -11.17 9.87
CA TYR A 121 11.53 -11.53 11.23
C TYR A 121 12.19 -12.80 11.73
N ALA A 122 12.59 -13.71 10.83
CA ALA A 122 13.11 -15.04 11.17
C ALA A 122 14.33 -14.98 12.11
N THR A 123 15.12 -13.92 12.03
CA THR A 123 16.30 -13.70 12.89
C THR A 123 16.09 -12.66 13.98
N ASP A 124 14.88 -12.09 14.07
CA ASP A 124 14.59 -11.08 15.08
C ASP A 124 14.39 -11.75 16.45
N PRO A 125 15.04 -11.24 17.53
CA PRO A 125 14.90 -11.79 18.87
C PRO A 125 13.47 -11.90 19.36
N HIS A 126 12.59 -10.98 18.97
CA HIS A 126 11.18 -11.00 19.34
C HIS A 126 10.47 -12.28 18.88
N ILE A 127 10.76 -12.75 17.66
CA ILE A 127 10.17 -14.01 17.17
C ILE A 127 10.64 -15.20 17.99
N ALA A 128 11.92 -15.21 18.37
CA ALA A 128 12.46 -16.27 19.23
C ALA A 128 11.83 -16.28 20.64
N GLU A 129 11.47 -15.12 21.18
CA GLU A 129 10.74 -14.99 22.45
C GLU A 129 9.30 -15.52 22.35
N LEU A 130 8.62 -15.33 21.21
CA LEU A 130 7.26 -15.79 20.98
C LEU A 130 7.16 -17.29 20.72
N GLY A 131 8.19 -17.91 20.13
CA GLY A 131 8.20 -19.33 19.80
C GLY A 131 9.01 -19.68 18.57
N SER A 132 8.51 -20.61 17.75
CA SER A 132 9.24 -21.04 16.54
C SER A 132 9.06 -20.04 15.39
N ILE A 133 10.07 -19.98 14.52
CA ILE A 133 10.03 -19.22 13.27
C ILE A 133 8.80 -19.64 12.44
N GLN A 134 8.56 -20.95 12.32
CA GLN A 134 7.40 -21.47 11.59
C GLN A 134 6.07 -20.93 12.14
N ASP A 135 5.98 -20.78 13.44
CA ASP A 135 4.73 -20.36 14.09
C ASP A 135 4.46 -18.86 13.97
N TRP A 136 5.50 -18.03 13.97
CA TRP A 136 5.34 -16.59 14.12
C TRP A 136 5.84 -15.75 12.95
N ALA A 137 6.87 -16.20 12.20
CA ALA A 137 7.39 -15.42 11.09
C ALA A 137 6.37 -15.21 9.97
N SER A 138 5.38 -16.10 9.80
CA SER A 138 4.29 -15.93 8.84
C SER A 138 3.08 -15.16 9.38
N VAL A 139 2.99 -14.96 10.70
CA VAL A 139 1.87 -14.23 11.34
C VAL A 139 1.99 -12.73 11.12
N TYR A 140 3.18 -12.17 11.37
CA TYR A 140 3.41 -10.73 11.26
C TYR A 140 3.19 -10.18 9.85
N PRO A 141 3.65 -10.82 8.76
CA PRO A 141 3.32 -10.36 7.41
C PRO A 141 1.81 -10.28 7.17
N ILE A 142 1.06 -11.31 7.56
CA ILE A 142 -0.40 -11.31 7.45
C ILE A 142 -1.01 -10.17 8.28
N PHE A 143 -0.51 -9.94 9.49
CA PHE A 143 -0.98 -8.86 10.36
C PHE A 143 -0.68 -7.47 9.77
N HIS A 144 0.55 -7.23 9.31
CA HIS A 144 0.98 -5.95 8.76
C HIS A 144 0.30 -5.56 7.44
N TRP A 145 -0.27 -6.54 6.72
CA TRP A 145 -0.92 -6.32 5.43
C TRP A 145 -2.42 -6.60 5.44
N SER A 146 -3.07 -6.65 6.62
CA SER A 146 -4.48 -6.97 6.74
C SER A 146 -5.33 -5.84 7.32
N LEU A 147 -6.02 -6.10 8.42
CA LEU A 147 -7.16 -5.31 8.90
C LEU A 147 -6.81 -3.85 9.24
N ILE A 148 -5.76 -3.62 10.03
CA ILE A 148 -5.42 -2.26 10.49
C ILE A 148 -5.01 -1.36 9.31
N PRO A 149 -4.03 -1.73 8.47
CA PRO A 149 -3.65 -0.88 7.35
C PRO A 149 -4.76 -0.66 6.33
N TRP A 150 -5.58 -1.67 6.06
CA TRP A 150 -6.77 -1.46 5.23
C TRP A 150 -7.77 -0.51 5.87
N GLY A 151 -7.84 -0.45 7.20
CA GLY A 151 -8.64 0.54 7.92
C GLY A 151 -8.32 1.98 7.52
N PHE A 152 -7.03 2.32 7.34
CA PHE A 152 -6.61 3.65 6.84
C PHE A 152 -7.26 3.97 5.50
N TYR A 153 -7.24 3.02 4.56
CA TYR A 153 -7.81 3.23 3.24
C TYR A 153 -9.33 3.34 3.28
N LEU A 154 -9.99 2.50 4.06
CA LEU A 154 -11.44 2.36 4.00
C LEU A 154 -12.19 3.51 4.67
N VAL A 155 -11.66 4.07 5.77
CA VAL A 155 -12.22 5.27 6.37
C VAL A 155 -12.08 6.46 5.42
N LEU A 156 -10.91 6.63 4.82
CA LEU A 156 -10.67 7.70 3.84
C LEU A 156 -11.47 7.48 2.55
N ALA A 157 -11.61 6.24 2.09
CA ALA A 157 -12.43 5.91 0.92
C ALA A 157 -13.91 6.26 1.14
N ALA A 158 -14.44 6.00 2.33
CA ALA A 158 -15.78 6.42 2.71
C ALA A 158 -15.91 7.96 2.69
N ALA A 159 -14.92 8.68 3.23
CA ALA A 159 -14.89 10.14 3.25
C ALA A 159 -14.79 10.72 1.82
N PHE A 160 -13.88 10.20 0.98
CA PHE A 160 -13.73 10.64 -0.40
C PHE A 160 -14.93 10.26 -1.27
N GLY A 161 -15.46 9.05 -1.11
CA GLY A 161 -16.69 8.64 -1.79
C GLY A 161 -17.87 9.55 -1.43
N PHE A 162 -18.00 9.92 -0.17
CA PHE A 162 -19.01 10.89 0.27
C PHE A 162 -18.78 12.28 -0.32
N MET A 163 -17.54 12.77 -0.30
CA MET A 163 -17.15 14.03 -0.92
C MET A 163 -17.50 14.07 -2.41
N LEU A 164 -17.07 13.04 -3.16
CA LEU A 164 -17.26 12.97 -4.61
C LEU A 164 -18.73 12.80 -5.01
N HIS A 165 -19.42 11.84 -4.39
CA HIS A 165 -20.70 11.38 -4.87
C HIS A 165 -21.90 12.00 -4.15
N VAL A 166 -21.79 12.34 -2.85
CA VAL A 166 -22.87 12.95 -2.07
C VAL A 166 -22.74 14.47 -2.08
N ARG A 167 -21.54 14.98 -1.80
CA ARG A 167 -21.27 16.43 -1.83
C ARG A 167 -21.03 16.96 -3.24
N LYS A 168 -20.88 16.08 -4.24
CA LYS A 168 -20.65 16.40 -5.65
C LYS A 168 -19.46 17.35 -5.87
N ARG A 169 -18.38 17.14 -5.11
CA ARG A 169 -17.13 17.89 -5.25
C ARG A 169 -16.28 17.25 -6.34
N GLU A 170 -16.04 17.96 -7.43
CA GLU A 170 -15.32 17.43 -8.59
C GLU A 170 -13.80 17.39 -8.41
N ARG A 171 -13.28 18.24 -7.52
CA ARG A 171 -11.83 18.31 -7.27
C ARG A 171 -11.36 17.14 -6.43
N GLN A 172 -10.52 16.30 -7.00
CA GLN A 172 -9.90 15.17 -6.30
C GLN A 172 -8.63 15.63 -5.57
N LYS A 173 -8.79 16.55 -4.63
CA LYS A 173 -7.74 17.08 -3.77
C LYS A 173 -7.96 16.63 -2.33
N TYR A 174 -6.87 16.37 -1.61
CA TYR A 174 -6.93 15.98 -0.21
C TYR A 174 -7.54 17.08 0.65
N SER A 175 -7.13 18.32 0.37
CA SER A 175 -7.68 19.52 1.03
C SER A 175 -9.20 19.64 0.87
N GLU A 176 -9.76 19.22 -0.27
CA GLU A 176 -11.20 19.27 -0.51
C GLU A 176 -11.97 18.32 0.42
N ALA A 177 -11.40 17.17 0.75
CA ALA A 177 -11.96 16.25 1.75
C ALA A 177 -11.95 16.85 3.16
N CYS A 178 -11.00 17.72 3.46
CA CYS A 178 -10.90 18.45 4.73
C CYS A 178 -11.79 19.69 4.81
N ARG A 179 -12.47 20.08 3.74
CA ARG A 179 -13.32 21.28 3.68
C ARG A 179 -14.39 21.37 4.78
N PRO A 180 -15.03 20.27 5.22
CA PRO A 180 -15.99 20.35 6.33
C PRO A 180 -15.39 20.87 7.65
N LEU A 181 -14.08 20.68 7.85
CA LEU A 181 -13.32 21.13 9.02
C LEU A 181 -12.69 22.50 8.80
N LEU A 182 -12.08 22.72 7.64
CA LEU A 182 -11.30 23.92 7.33
C LEU A 182 -12.12 25.06 6.74
N GLY A 183 -13.33 24.81 6.23
CA GLY A 183 -14.19 25.80 5.62
C GLY A 183 -13.47 26.58 4.51
N LYS A 184 -13.41 27.92 4.65
CA LYS A 184 -12.74 28.83 3.71
C LYS A 184 -11.20 28.65 3.65
N TYR A 185 -10.59 28.14 4.71
CA TYR A 185 -9.12 27.91 4.75
C TYR A 185 -8.66 26.79 3.81
N THR A 186 -9.58 25.96 3.32
CA THR A 186 -9.30 24.94 2.30
C THR A 186 -8.75 25.54 1.00
N ASP A 187 -9.21 26.73 0.62
CA ASP A 187 -8.76 27.40 -0.61
C ASP A 187 -7.52 28.28 -0.37
N GLY A 188 -7.04 28.36 0.88
CA GLY A 188 -5.89 29.16 1.31
C GLY A 188 -4.62 28.33 1.54
N PHE A 189 -3.74 28.87 2.39
CA PHE A 189 -2.44 28.26 2.72
C PHE A 189 -2.58 26.84 3.32
N ALA A 190 -3.52 26.64 4.26
CA ALA A 190 -3.72 25.35 4.89
C ALA A 190 -4.08 24.24 3.89
N GLY A 191 -5.00 24.53 2.96
CA GLY A 191 -5.34 23.56 1.91
C GLY A 191 -4.19 23.28 0.96
N ARG A 192 -3.41 24.28 0.57
CA ARG A 192 -2.22 24.10 -0.26
C ARG A 192 -1.16 23.25 0.43
N LEU A 193 -0.93 23.46 1.73
CA LEU A 193 0.01 22.66 2.52
C LEU A 193 -0.42 21.19 2.56
N ILE A 194 -1.70 20.91 2.79
CA ILE A 194 -2.25 19.53 2.75
C ILE A 194 -2.03 18.90 1.38
N ASP A 195 -2.35 19.61 0.30
CA ASP A 195 -2.19 19.09 -1.06
C ASP A 195 -0.70 18.85 -1.40
N LEU A 196 0.21 19.73 -0.97
CA LEU A 196 1.66 19.55 -1.14
C LEU A 196 2.16 18.32 -0.38
N LEU A 197 1.77 18.14 0.88
CA LEU A 197 2.11 16.96 1.68
C LEU A 197 1.59 15.67 1.02
N ALA A 198 0.38 15.69 0.46
CA ALA A 198 -0.18 14.57 -0.25
C ALA A 198 0.62 14.21 -1.51
N VAL A 199 1.06 15.20 -2.29
CA VAL A 199 1.91 14.97 -3.48
C VAL A 199 3.28 14.43 -3.06
N PHE A 200 3.87 14.99 -2.00
CA PHE A 200 5.13 14.49 -1.43
C PHE A 200 5.03 13.02 -1.01
N ALA A 201 3.97 12.66 -0.27
CA ALA A 201 3.75 11.29 0.14
C ALA A 201 3.64 10.36 -1.07
N LEU A 202 2.88 10.75 -2.11
CA LEU A 202 2.74 9.94 -3.32
C LEU A 202 4.08 9.73 -4.04
N LEU A 203 4.89 10.78 -4.17
CA LEU A 203 6.22 10.69 -4.79
C LEU A 203 7.17 9.82 -3.96
N ALA A 204 7.18 9.98 -2.63
CA ALA A 204 7.98 9.15 -1.73
C ALA A 204 7.58 7.68 -1.80
N GLY A 205 6.28 7.36 -1.77
CA GLY A 205 5.78 6.00 -1.90
C GLY A 205 6.17 5.37 -3.23
N THR A 206 6.03 6.11 -4.33
CA THR A 206 6.42 5.65 -5.66
C THR A 206 7.93 5.36 -5.71
N ALA A 207 8.76 6.26 -5.17
CA ALA A 207 10.21 6.08 -5.12
C ALA A 207 10.59 4.83 -4.29
N THR A 208 9.95 4.62 -3.14
CA THR A 208 10.17 3.44 -2.30
C THR A 208 9.80 2.15 -3.04
N THR A 209 8.63 2.09 -3.69
CA THR A 209 8.22 0.93 -4.49
C THR A 209 9.25 0.59 -5.58
N PHE A 210 9.71 1.58 -6.32
CA PHE A 210 10.71 1.35 -7.37
C PHE A 210 12.06 0.94 -6.80
N SER A 211 12.47 1.46 -5.65
CA SER A 211 13.73 1.08 -5.01
C SER A 211 13.77 -0.38 -4.54
N LEU A 212 12.61 -0.97 -4.27
CA LEU A 212 12.49 -2.39 -3.90
C LEU A 212 12.28 -3.29 -5.13
N ALA A 213 11.37 -2.90 -6.01
CA ALA A 213 10.96 -3.76 -7.13
C ALA A 213 12.02 -3.88 -8.24
N THR A 214 12.76 -2.81 -8.54
CA THR A 214 13.70 -2.85 -9.67
C THR A 214 14.96 -3.67 -9.42
N PRO A 215 15.63 -3.63 -8.26
CA PRO A 215 16.73 -4.53 -7.95
C PRO A 215 16.28 -6.01 -7.90
N LEU A 216 15.09 -6.28 -7.37
CA LEU A 216 14.52 -7.63 -7.38
C LEU A 216 14.35 -8.15 -8.81
N MET A 217 13.82 -7.33 -9.71
CA MET A 217 13.70 -7.70 -11.14
C MET A 217 15.06 -7.89 -11.78
N ALA A 218 16.05 -7.06 -11.47
CA ALA A 218 17.41 -7.21 -11.98
C ALA A 218 18.04 -8.53 -11.54
N SER A 219 17.92 -8.89 -10.27
CA SER A 219 18.38 -10.17 -9.75
C SER A 219 17.65 -11.34 -10.42
N ALA A 220 16.32 -11.27 -10.54
CA ALA A 220 15.54 -12.31 -11.19
C ALA A 220 15.93 -12.52 -12.67
N ILE A 221 16.22 -11.44 -13.41
CA ILE A 221 16.68 -11.53 -14.81
C ILE A 221 18.05 -12.20 -14.87
N ASN A 222 19.00 -11.80 -14.01
CA ASN A 222 20.32 -12.41 -13.97
C ASN A 222 20.24 -13.93 -13.70
N GLU A 223 19.43 -14.34 -12.75
CA GLU A 223 19.23 -15.74 -12.41
C GLU A 223 18.52 -16.53 -13.52
N LEU A 224 17.40 -16.03 -14.04
CA LEU A 224 16.60 -16.73 -15.04
C LEU A 224 17.34 -16.93 -16.38
N PHE A 225 18.12 -15.95 -16.80
CA PHE A 225 18.82 -15.99 -18.07
C PHE A 225 20.30 -16.41 -17.93
N HIS A 226 20.75 -16.70 -16.69
CA HIS A 226 22.14 -17.05 -16.38
C HIS A 226 23.14 -16.01 -16.94
N VAL A 227 22.76 -14.72 -16.88
CA VAL A 227 23.63 -13.61 -17.28
C VAL A 227 24.22 -12.95 -16.03
N ASN A 228 25.34 -12.29 -16.16
CA ASN A 228 26.00 -11.59 -15.07
C ASN A 228 26.16 -10.10 -15.47
N ILE A 229 25.03 -9.41 -15.53
CA ILE A 229 25.00 -7.97 -15.82
C ILE A 229 25.05 -7.23 -14.48
N ASP A 230 25.81 -6.16 -14.40
CA ASP A 230 25.83 -5.30 -13.20
C ASP A 230 24.41 -4.89 -12.80
N SER A 231 24.07 -5.12 -11.54
CA SER A 231 22.73 -4.90 -11.02
C SER A 231 22.28 -3.45 -11.15
N SER A 232 23.18 -2.48 -11.03
CA SER A 232 22.87 -1.05 -11.17
C SER A 232 22.53 -0.70 -12.62
N ILE A 233 23.28 -1.24 -13.59
CA ILE A 233 23.03 -1.03 -15.02
C ILE A 233 21.66 -1.63 -15.38
N LEU A 234 21.41 -2.86 -14.95
CA LEU A 234 20.15 -3.54 -15.25
C LEU A 234 18.95 -2.83 -14.58
N THR A 235 19.11 -2.36 -13.37
CA THR A 235 18.11 -1.54 -12.66
C THR A 235 17.77 -0.27 -13.44
N ILE A 236 18.77 0.46 -13.95
CA ILE A 236 18.55 1.66 -14.76
C ILE A 236 17.79 1.32 -16.06
N ILE A 237 18.16 0.25 -16.74
CA ILE A 237 17.46 -0.21 -17.94
C ILE A 237 16.00 -0.53 -17.65
N ILE A 238 15.73 -1.27 -16.57
CA ILE A 238 14.37 -1.62 -16.14
C ILE A 238 13.56 -0.36 -15.83
N LEU A 239 14.14 0.60 -15.12
CA LEU A 239 13.48 1.88 -14.81
C LEU A 239 13.10 2.65 -16.08
N ILE A 240 14.02 2.74 -17.05
CA ILE A 240 13.76 3.42 -18.34
C ILE A 240 12.62 2.72 -19.10
N ILE A 241 12.67 1.39 -19.21
CA ILE A 241 11.60 0.61 -19.87
C ILE A 241 10.26 0.84 -19.16
N THR A 242 10.24 0.76 -17.82
CA THR A 242 9.02 0.97 -17.03
C THR A 242 8.46 2.38 -17.23
N CYS A 243 9.31 3.40 -17.23
CA CYS A 243 8.88 4.77 -17.51
C CYS A 243 8.27 4.92 -18.91
N ILE A 244 8.88 4.28 -19.94
CA ILE A 244 8.36 4.29 -21.31
C ILE A 244 6.98 3.61 -21.35
N VAL A 245 6.84 2.41 -20.79
CA VAL A 245 5.58 1.65 -20.78
C VAL A 245 4.49 2.42 -20.05
N TYR A 246 4.83 2.99 -18.90
CA TYR A 246 3.88 3.78 -18.09
C TYR A 246 3.43 5.04 -18.84
N THR A 247 4.38 5.80 -19.41
CA THR A 247 4.08 7.01 -20.19
C THR A 247 3.23 6.69 -21.41
N TYR A 248 3.58 5.63 -22.14
CA TYR A 248 2.78 5.17 -23.29
C TYR A 248 1.35 4.81 -22.87
N SER A 249 1.19 4.08 -21.75
CA SER A 249 -0.12 3.70 -21.23
C SER A 249 -0.96 4.91 -20.83
N LEU A 250 -0.34 5.92 -20.21
CA LEU A 250 -1.00 7.19 -19.85
C LEU A 250 -1.44 7.98 -21.09
N LEU A 251 -0.61 8.07 -22.13
CA LEU A 251 -0.92 8.77 -23.37
C LEU A 251 -2.10 8.13 -24.12
N HIS A 252 -2.29 6.82 -23.99
CA HIS A 252 -3.48 6.11 -24.51
C HIS A 252 -4.69 6.21 -23.60
N GLY A 253 -4.59 6.98 -22.52
CA GLY A 253 -5.68 7.29 -21.60
C GLY A 253 -6.23 6.04 -20.90
N PHE A 254 -7.52 6.06 -20.60
CA PHE A 254 -8.15 5.02 -19.79
C PHE A 254 -8.04 3.60 -20.38
N LYS A 255 -7.98 3.47 -21.71
CA LYS A 255 -7.83 2.16 -22.37
C LYS A 255 -6.46 1.53 -22.12
N GLY A 256 -5.39 2.32 -22.21
CA GLY A 256 -4.02 1.87 -21.98
C GLY A 256 -3.80 1.43 -20.53
N ILE A 257 -4.23 2.27 -19.58
CA ILE A 257 -4.15 1.96 -18.14
C ILE A 257 -4.95 0.70 -17.80
N SER A 258 -6.17 0.56 -18.32
CA SER A 258 -7.03 -0.61 -18.07
C SER A 258 -6.43 -1.90 -18.65
N PHE A 259 -5.79 -1.82 -19.82
CA PHE A 259 -5.10 -2.97 -20.42
C PHE A 259 -3.94 -3.43 -19.54
N LEU A 260 -3.06 -2.51 -19.16
CA LEU A 260 -1.90 -2.82 -18.31
C LEU A 260 -2.34 -3.41 -16.96
N ALA A 261 -3.33 -2.79 -16.31
CA ALA A 261 -3.87 -3.28 -15.05
C ALA A 261 -4.39 -4.73 -15.17
N LYS A 262 -5.16 -5.04 -16.23
CA LYS A 262 -5.65 -6.40 -16.47
C LYS A 262 -4.53 -7.40 -16.68
N ALA A 263 -3.51 -7.03 -17.48
CA ALA A 263 -2.36 -7.89 -17.71
C ALA A 263 -1.63 -8.21 -16.39
N CYS A 264 -1.36 -7.20 -15.57
CA CYS A 264 -0.74 -7.40 -14.24
C CYS A 264 -1.57 -8.33 -13.35
N ILE A 265 -2.90 -8.17 -13.32
CA ILE A 265 -3.80 -9.02 -12.53
C ILE A 265 -3.72 -10.48 -12.98
N TYR A 266 -3.82 -10.74 -14.28
CA TYR A 266 -3.75 -12.11 -14.79
C TYR A 266 -2.39 -12.75 -14.53
N LEU A 267 -1.30 -12.00 -14.70
CA LEU A 267 0.04 -12.48 -14.40
C LEU A 267 0.21 -12.79 -12.91
N PHE A 268 -0.32 -11.93 -12.04
CA PHE A 268 -0.26 -12.13 -10.60
C PHE A 268 -1.04 -13.39 -10.15
N PHE A 269 -2.28 -13.55 -10.63
CA PHE A 269 -3.04 -14.77 -10.35
C PHE A 269 -2.39 -16.01 -10.94
N GLY A 270 -1.80 -15.89 -12.14
CA GLY A 270 -1.02 -16.96 -12.75
C GLY A 270 0.16 -17.37 -11.88
N LEU A 271 0.88 -16.40 -11.32
CA LEU A 271 1.98 -16.65 -10.38
C LEU A 271 1.50 -17.36 -9.11
N LEU A 272 0.43 -16.86 -8.47
CA LEU A 272 -0.13 -17.49 -7.27
C LEU A 272 -0.56 -18.95 -7.54
N ALA A 273 -1.25 -19.17 -8.64
CA ALA A 273 -1.68 -20.52 -9.04
C ALA A 273 -0.47 -21.41 -9.35
N PHE A 274 0.52 -20.88 -10.06
CA PHE A 274 1.75 -21.61 -10.37
C PHE A 274 2.48 -22.04 -9.10
N VAL A 275 2.72 -21.12 -8.18
CA VAL A 275 3.41 -21.42 -6.92
C VAL A 275 2.63 -22.43 -6.09
N LEU A 276 1.31 -22.27 -5.97
CA LEU A 276 0.48 -23.17 -5.17
C LEU A 276 0.41 -24.58 -5.77
N LEU A 277 0.28 -24.70 -7.10
CA LEU A 277 0.05 -26.00 -7.76
C LEU A 277 1.35 -26.72 -8.14
N PHE A 278 2.38 -25.97 -8.50
CA PHE A 278 3.63 -26.53 -9.05
C PHE A 278 4.86 -26.26 -8.17
N GLY A 279 4.75 -25.46 -7.11
CA GLY A 279 5.85 -25.15 -6.19
C GLY A 279 6.30 -26.33 -5.31
N GLY A 280 5.48 -27.37 -5.21
CA GLY A 280 5.79 -28.57 -4.43
C GLY A 280 5.49 -28.45 -2.93
N GLU A 281 4.99 -27.30 -2.46
CA GLU A 281 4.75 -27.01 -1.03
C GLU A 281 3.26 -26.77 -0.72
N ALA A 282 2.33 -27.17 -1.57
CA ALA A 282 0.91 -26.84 -1.45
C ALA A 282 0.30 -27.18 -0.08
N LYS A 283 0.64 -28.36 0.45
CA LYS A 283 0.17 -28.79 1.77
C LYS A 283 0.69 -27.86 2.87
N TYR A 284 2.00 -27.60 2.88
CA TYR A 284 2.62 -26.70 3.86
C TYR A 284 2.05 -25.28 3.79
N ILE A 285 1.87 -24.75 2.58
CA ILE A 285 1.28 -23.41 2.34
C ILE A 285 -0.11 -23.30 2.99
N ILE A 286 -0.96 -24.32 2.77
CA ILE A 286 -2.34 -24.31 3.26
C ILE A 286 -2.38 -24.46 4.79
N GLU A 287 -1.67 -25.44 5.33
CA GLU A 287 -1.67 -25.76 6.76
C GLU A 287 -1.07 -24.59 7.57
N THR A 288 0.07 -24.05 7.15
CA THR A 288 0.69 -22.88 7.79
C THR A 288 -0.18 -21.64 7.65
N GLY A 289 -0.80 -21.43 6.48
CA GLY A 289 -1.71 -20.33 6.26
C GLY A 289 -2.92 -20.33 7.20
N ILE A 290 -3.56 -21.47 7.40
CA ILE A 290 -4.67 -21.62 8.35
C ILE A 290 -4.20 -21.33 9.78
N SER A 291 -3.06 -21.90 10.18
CA SER A 291 -2.48 -21.70 11.52
C SER A 291 -2.12 -20.23 11.76
N SER A 292 -1.49 -19.57 10.80
CA SER A 292 -1.08 -18.17 10.90
C SER A 292 -2.29 -17.23 10.99
N LEU A 293 -3.35 -17.48 10.23
CA LEU A 293 -4.60 -16.73 10.34
C LEU A 293 -5.22 -16.90 11.73
N GLY A 294 -5.26 -18.12 12.23
CA GLY A 294 -5.79 -18.39 13.57
C GLY A 294 -5.01 -17.66 14.66
N ARG A 295 -3.66 -17.71 14.61
CA ARG A 295 -2.78 -16.99 15.54
C ARG A 295 -2.94 -15.48 15.42
N MET A 296 -3.00 -14.95 14.22
CA MET A 296 -3.20 -13.51 13.97
C MET A 296 -4.52 -13.02 14.59
N VAL A 297 -5.61 -13.77 14.40
CA VAL A 297 -6.92 -13.42 14.97
C VAL A 297 -6.91 -13.53 16.50
N GLN A 298 -6.34 -14.59 17.03
CA GLN A 298 -6.26 -14.84 18.49
C GLN A 298 -5.46 -13.73 19.20
N ASN A 299 -4.35 -13.28 18.62
CA ASN A 299 -3.44 -12.32 19.23
C ASN A 299 -3.60 -10.90 18.65
N PHE A 300 -4.66 -10.63 17.91
CA PHE A 300 -4.82 -9.37 17.13
C PHE A 300 -4.60 -8.11 17.96
N PHE A 301 -5.21 -8.00 19.14
CA PHE A 301 -5.05 -6.81 19.97
C PHE A 301 -3.67 -6.71 20.60
N GLU A 302 -3.07 -7.83 20.99
CA GLU A 302 -1.69 -7.86 21.48
C GLU A 302 -0.72 -7.37 20.41
N LEU A 303 -0.78 -7.92 19.19
CA LEU A 303 0.04 -7.46 18.05
C LEU A 303 -0.18 -5.98 17.73
N ALA A 304 -1.43 -5.50 17.85
CA ALA A 304 -1.79 -4.11 17.54
C ALA A 304 -1.34 -3.09 18.59
N THR A 305 -1.09 -3.53 19.82
CA THR A 305 -0.75 -2.67 20.97
C THR A 305 0.63 -2.93 21.54
N PHE A 306 1.38 -3.85 20.98
CA PHE A 306 2.75 -4.14 21.41
C PHE A 306 3.67 -2.95 21.16
N THR A 307 4.23 -2.38 22.22
CA THR A 307 5.04 -1.16 22.17
C THR A 307 6.52 -1.39 22.50
N ASP A 308 6.86 -2.55 23.07
CA ASP A 308 8.22 -2.82 23.60
C ASP A 308 8.78 -1.62 24.38
N PRO A 309 8.20 -1.28 25.57
CA PRO A 309 8.54 -0.04 26.27
C PRO A 309 9.98 -0.01 26.77
N GLN A 310 10.60 -1.15 26.97
CA GLN A 310 12.00 -1.30 27.38
C GLN A 310 12.98 -1.38 26.21
N ARG A 311 12.45 -1.40 24.98
CA ARG A 311 13.25 -1.57 23.75
C ARG A 311 14.12 -2.83 23.76
N THR A 312 13.59 -3.90 24.31
CA THR A 312 14.29 -5.20 24.40
C THR A 312 14.67 -5.72 23.02
N THR A 313 13.76 -5.61 22.07
CA THR A 313 13.96 -5.99 20.67
C THR A 313 13.79 -4.83 19.70
N SER A 314 13.09 -3.79 20.09
CA SER A 314 12.63 -2.67 19.24
C SER A 314 11.82 -3.15 18.03
N PHE A 315 11.23 -4.35 18.09
CA PHE A 315 10.48 -4.94 16.99
C PHE A 315 9.34 -4.04 16.48
N PRO A 316 8.43 -3.50 17.34
CA PRO A 316 7.36 -2.66 16.85
C PRO A 316 7.86 -1.37 16.19
N GLN A 317 8.95 -0.76 16.67
CA GLN A 317 9.54 0.43 16.09
C GLN A 317 10.15 0.17 14.71
N ASN A 318 10.80 -0.98 14.57
CA ASN A 318 11.46 -1.37 13.33
C ASN A 318 10.47 -1.87 12.27
N TRP A 319 9.37 -2.52 12.69
CA TRP A 319 8.48 -3.23 11.77
C TRP A 319 7.03 -2.73 11.81
N THR A 320 6.29 -2.89 12.90
CA THR A 320 4.85 -2.56 12.94
C THR A 320 4.61 -1.08 12.65
N ILE A 321 5.34 -0.18 13.32
CA ILE A 321 5.22 1.27 13.13
C ILE A 321 5.71 1.68 11.74
N PHE A 322 6.80 1.06 11.25
CA PHE A 322 7.26 1.26 9.89
C PHE A 322 6.17 0.91 8.88
N TYR A 323 5.51 -0.25 9.00
CA TYR A 323 4.43 -0.63 8.09
C TYR A 323 3.22 0.29 8.20
N TRP A 324 2.85 0.76 9.39
CA TRP A 324 1.77 1.75 9.49
C TRP A 324 2.13 3.04 8.77
N ALA A 325 3.33 3.57 8.94
CA ALA A 325 3.81 4.74 8.23
C ALA A 325 3.83 4.50 6.71
N TYR A 326 4.29 3.33 6.27
CA TYR A 326 4.36 2.93 4.88
C TYR A 326 2.96 2.90 4.22
N TRP A 327 1.98 2.31 4.88
CA TRP A 327 0.59 2.32 4.40
C TRP A 327 0.00 3.74 4.35
N MET A 328 0.32 4.59 5.32
CA MET A 328 -0.17 5.98 5.35
C MET A 328 0.32 6.80 4.15
N VAL A 329 1.49 6.52 3.59
CA VAL A 329 1.99 7.16 2.38
C VAL A 329 1.05 6.96 1.19
N TRP A 330 0.46 5.77 1.04
CA TRP A 330 -0.47 5.44 -0.03
C TRP A 330 -1.92 5.89 0.23
N CYS A 331 -2.22 6.44 1.40
CA CYS A 331 -3.53 7.00 1.71
C CYS A 331 -3.94 8.17 0.81
N VAL A 332 -3.01 8.71 0.04
CA VAL A 332 -3.28 9.78 -0.93
C VAL A 332 -3.85 9.31 -2.26
N ALA A 333 -3.68 8.03 -2.61
CA ALA A 333 -4.11 7.49 -3.90
C ALA A 333 -5.20 6.43 -3.78
N ALA A 334 -4.95 5.35 -3.05
CA ALA A 334 -5.85 4.20 -2.95
C ALA A 334 -7.27 4.56 -2.46
N PRO A 335 -7.47 5.39 -1.43
CA PRO A 335 -8.81 5.76 -0.97
C PRO A 335 -9.62 6.54 -2.00
N PHE A 336 -9.01 7.40 -2.82
CA PHE A 336 -9.71 8.09 -3.91
C PHE A 336 -10.22 7.12 -4.96
N PHE A 337 -9.38 6.15 -5.33
CA PHE A 337 -9.78 5.10 -6.26
C PHE A 337 -10.95 4.30 -5.70
N ILE A 338 -10.84 3.81 -4.48
CA ILE A 338 -11.88 3.01 -3.80
C ILE A 338 -13.18 3.81 -3.67
N GLY A 339 -13.11 5.07 -3.24
CA GLY A 339 -14.26 5.97 -3.13
C GLY A 339 -14.93 6.19 -4.49
N ASN A 340 -14.15 6.38 -5.55
CA ASN A 340 -14.67 6.62 -6.90
C ASN A 340 -15.40 5.40 -7.49
N ILE A 341 -14.84 4.21 -7.36
CA ILE A 341 -15.45 2.98 -7.89
C ILE A 341 -16.70 2.56 -7.09
N SER A 342 -16.88 3.09 -5.88
CA SER A 342 -17.97 2.71 -4.98
C SER A 342 -19.25 3.55 -5.15
N LYS A 343 -19.35 4.37 -6.22
CA LYS A 343 -20.58 5.10 -6.55
C LYS A 343 -21.80 4.16 -6.60
N GLY A 344 -22.87 4.52 -5.92
CA GLY A 344 -24.10 3.75 -5.80
C GLY A 344 -24.05 2.61 -4.75
N ARG A 345 -22.91 2.39 -4.09
CA ARG A 345 -22.76 1.49 -2.95
C ARG A 345 -23.03 2.23 -1.65
N THR A 346 -23.42 1.50 -0.61
CA THR A 346 -23.48 2.09 0.73
C THR A 346 -22.08 2.21 1.32
N VAL A 347 -21.91 3.12 2.29
CA VAL A 347 -20.67 3.24 3.07
C VAL A 347 -20.30 1.90 3.71
N ARG A 348 -21.28 1.18 4.27
CA ARG A 348 -21.10 -0.18 4.80
C ARG A 348 -20.55 -1.14 3.75
N GLN A 349 -21.16 -1.18 2.57
CA GLN A 349 -20.68 -2.04 1.49
C GLN A 349 -19.26 -1.68 1.07
N THR A 350 -18.93 -0.39 1.03
CA THR A 350 -17.58 0.08 0.66
C THR A 350 -16.53 -0.39 1.70
N ILE A 351 -16.81 -0.23 2.99
CA ILE A 351 -15.89 -0.64 4.06
C ILE A 351 -15.77 -2.17 4.12
N LEU A 352 -16.88 -2.87 4.23
CA LEU A 352 -16.86 -4.34 4.35
C LEU A 352 -16.36 -5.03 3.08
N GLY A 353 -16.67 -4.46 1.91
CA GLY A 353 -16.13 -4.95 0.63
C GLY A 353 -14.61 -4.75 0.52
N GLY A 354 -14.09 -3.62 1.01
CA GLY A 354 -12.65 -3.41 1.10
C GLY A 354 -11.98 -4.43 2.02
N TYR A 355 -12.55 -4.72 3.17
CA TYR A 355 -12.06 -5.80 4.02
C TYR A 355 -12.16 -7.17 3.35
N ALA A 356 -13.28 -7.51 2.74
CA ALA A 356 -13.44 -8.82 2.12
C ALA A 356 -12.51 -9.03 0.91
N PHE A 357 -12.48 -8.08 -0.01
CA PHE A 357 -11.73 -8.21 -1.27
C PHE A 357 -10.30 -7.69 -1.17
N GLY A 358 -10.09 -6.55 -0.52
CA GLY A 358 -8.78 -5.95 -0.38
C GLY A 358 -7.89 -6.73 0.59
N VAL A 359 -8.33 -6.93 1.82
CA VAL A 359 -7.59 -7.79 2.77
C VAL A 359 -7.48 -9.21 2.26
N GLY A 360 -8.53 -9.73 1.60
CA GLY A 360 -8.49 -11.05 0.98
C GLY A 360 -7.36 -11.18 -0.04
N SER A 361 -7.10 -10.15 -0.85
CA SER A 361 -6.00 -10.15 -1.83
C SER A 361 -4.63 -10.23 -1.17
N THR A 362 -4.41 -9.42 -0.14
CA THR A 362 -3.13 -9.39 0.56
C THR A 362 -2.89 -10.69 1.33
N ILE A 363 -3.88 -11.16 2.09
CA ILE A 363 -3.76 -12.43 2.85
C ILE A 363 -3.44 -13.61 1.92
N VAL A 364 -4.16 -13.76 0.81
CA VAL A 364 -3.91 -14.87 -0.13
C VAL A 364 -2.50 -14.79 -0.69
N SER A 365 -2.01 -13.60 -1.03
CA SER A 365 -0.65 -13.39 -1.52
C SER A 365 0.39 -13.80 -0.47
N PHE A 366 0.27 -13.32 0.75
CA PHE A 366 1.22 -13.62 1.83
C PHE A 366 1.16 -15.09 2.27
N ILE A 367 -0.01 -15.71 2.28
CA ILE A 367 -0.12 -17.16 2.55
C ILE A 367 0.58 -17.97 1.48
N ILE A 368 0.32 -17.69 0.20
CA ILE A 368 0.88 -18.54 -0.87
C ILE A 368 2.37 -18.29 -1.03
N LEU A 369 2.78 -17.05 -1.23
CA LEU A 369 4.17 -16.74 -1.57
C LEU A 369 5.09 -16.79 -0.35
N GLY A 370 4.65 -16.29 0.80
CA GLY A 370 5.42 -16.27 2.04
C GLY A 370 5.62 -17.67 2.60
N ASN A 371 4.55 -18.45 2.69
CA ASN A 371 4.69 -19.82 3.20
C ASN A 371 5.40 -20.76 2.20
N TYR A 372 5.32 -20.48 0.90
CA TYR A 372 6.16 -21.18 -0.07
C TYR A 372 7.65 -20.99 0.21
N SER A 373 8.09 -19.75 0.33
CA SER A 373 9.50 -19.44 0.58
C SER A 373 9.95 -19.89 1.97
N LEU A 374 9.11 -19.75 3.00
CA LEU A 374 9.36 -20.25 4.35
C LEU A 374 9.48 -21.79 4.36
N GLY A 375 8.59 -22.50 3.67
CA GLY A 375 8.64 -23.96 3.55
C GLY A 375 9.93 -24.45 2.88
N LYS A 376 10.36 -23.79 1.80
CA LYS A 376 11.63 -24.09 1.13
C LYS A 376 12.85 -23.88 2.03
N GLN A 377 12.83 -22.84 2.84
CA GLN A 377 13.89 -22.57 3.82
C GLN A 377 13.93 -23.64 4.92
N ILE A 378 12.78 -23.96 5.52
CA ILE A 378 12.70 -24.95 6.61
C ILE A 378 13.06 -26.36 6.13
N SER A 379 12.65 -26.73 4.93
CA SER A 379 13.01 -28.03 4.33
C SER A 379 14.48 -28.13 3.89
N GLY A 380 15.22 -27.02 3.92
CA GLY A 380 16.61 -26.97 3.43
C GLY A 380 16.73 -27.04 1.91
N ALA A 381 15.62 -26.96 1.19
CA ALA A 381 15.60 -26.97 -0.28
C ALA A 381 16.14 -25.67 -0.90
N ALA A 382 16.15 -24.57 -0.13
CA ALA A 382 16.75 -23.30 -0.51
C ALA A 382 17.28 -22.56 0.72
N GLU A 383 18.49 -22.00 0.63
CA GLU A 383 19.05 -21.10 1.65
C GLU A 383 18.73 -19.63 1.28
N ILE A 384 17.49 -19.22 1.51
CA ILE A 384 16.99 -17.90 1.06
C ILE A 384 17.59 -16.75 1.89
N GLY A 385 17.90 -17.01 3.18
CA GLY A 385 18.33 -15.97 4.12
C GLY A 385 19.79 -15.50 4.00
N ARG A 386 20.68 -16.25 3.33
CA ARG A 386 22.10 -15.85 3.24
C ARG A 386 22.41 -14.79 2.19
N ALA A 387 21.57 -14.65 1.18
CA ALA A 387 21.77 -13.67 0.12
C ALA A 387 21.38 -12.24 0.54
N SER A 388 20.40 -12.08 1.44
CA SER A 388 19.89 -10.79 1.88
C SER A 388 20.71 -10.11 2.99
N CYS A 389 21.64 -10.82 3.63
CA CYS A 389 22.49 -10.28 4.70
C CYS A 389 23.88 -9.83 4.22
N ARG A 390 24.17 -9.85 2.93
CA ARG A 390 25.48 -9.47 2.38
C ARG A 390 25.50 -8.17 1.58
N GLU A 391 24.39 -7.47 1.46
CA GLU A 391 24.25 -6.12 0.92
C GLU A 391 23.53 -5.25 1.97
#